data_295dc132b33e85481caa723aa1d8e892
#
_entry.id   295dc132b33e85481caa723aa1d8e892
#
_cell.length_a   1.000
_cell.length_b   1.000
_cell.length_c   1.000
_cell.angle_alpha   90.00
_cell.angle_beta   90.00
_cell.angle_gamma   90.00
#
_symmetry.space_group_name_H-M   'P 1'
#
loop_
_entity.id
_entity.type
_entity.pdbx_description
1 polymer ?
#
loop_
_entity_poly.entity_id
_entity_poly.type
_entity_poly.pdbx_seq_one_letter_code
_entity_poly.pdbx_strand_id
1 'polypeptide(L)'
;MGKATGPLPVTAIDLFSGCGGLSFGFESSGIRTGLAIDNWPDALKTFSRNHPESRTELFDLGAKNLKPVMKSLTDSQIVFGGPPCQGFSISGKRDPNDPRNLLYRGFFEVVAEVRPRIFVMENVPNLASMDGGRLIQEIEDDFKSLGYKLNREILLASDFGVPQNRRRLILVGTLSERTFEFPQGTSVLAEEKITCREALSDLPEFSLEEGSIYKTEPESNYQRLMRASSKGIFNHTITEHSEQTIRIISLVPDGGNYKDLPHELQSTRKVNIAWTRYSSKKPSLTIDTGHRHHFHYSFNRIPTVRESARLQSFPDSFIFEGSKTSQYKQVGNAVPPLMAKALGDSIRQYLNDEEGNMKNAV
;
A
#
# COMPACT_ATOMS: atom_id res chain seq x y z
N MET A 1 40.70 -9.77 5.71
CA MET A 1 39.37 -9.33 5.27
C MET A 1 38.52 -10.58 5.02
N GLY A 2 37.76 -11.01 6.02
CA GLY A 2 36.91 -12.19 5.94
C GLY A 2 35.68 -11.86 5.10
N LYS A 3 35.44 -12.64 4.03
CA LYS A 3 34.18 -12.60 3.29
C LYS A 3 33.05 -12.99 4.27
N ALA A 4 32.06 -12.12 4.43
CA ALA A 4 30.84 -12.45 5.15
C ALA A 4 30.16 -13.62 4.44
N THR A 5 30.16 -14.80 5.07
CA THR A 5 29.53 -16.04 4.59
C THR A 5 28.07 -16.13 5.04
N GLY A 6 27.32 -15.03 4.99
CA GLY A 6 25.87 -15.04 5.15
C GLY A 6 25.17 -15.37 3.83
N PRO A 7 23.95 -15.92 3.86
CA PRO A 7 23.17 -16.10 2.65
C PRO A 7 23.03 -14.75 1.93
N LEU A 8 23.12 -14.77 0.59
CA LEU A 8 22.95 -13.56 -0.22
C LEU A 8 21.58 -12.94 0.09
N PRO A 9 21.51 -11.59 0.20
CA PRO A 9 20.24 -10.94 0.47
C PRO A 9 19.24 -11.25 -0.66
N VAL A 10 18.01 -11.59 -0.29
CA VAL A 10 16.92 -11.77 -1.25
C VAL A 10 16.63 -10.42 -1.91
N THR A 11 16.82 -10.36 -3.24
CA THR A 11 16.64 -9.13 -4.02
C THR A 11 15.32 -9.12 -4.77
N ALA A 12 14.75 -7.93 -4.90
CA ALA A 12 13.45 -7.72 -5.53
C ALA A 12 13.41 -6.48 -6.44
N ILE A 13 12.48 -6.51 -7.40
CA ILE A 13 12.10 -5.37 -8.25
C ILE A 13 10.67 -4.98 -7.88
N ASP A 14 10.44 -3.68 -7.62
CA ASP A 14 9.14 -3.08 -7.34
C ASP A 14 8.63 -2.34 -8.59
N LEU A 15 7.54 -2.83 -9.17
CA LEU A 15 6.88 -2.26 -10.35
C LEU A 15 5.64 -1.48 -9.91
N PHE A 16 5.42 -0.30 -10.50
CA PHE A 16 4.36 0.61 -10.04
C PHE A 16 4.54 0.95 -8.56
N SER A 17 5.78 1.22 -8.18
CA SER A 17 6.25 1.29 -6.79
C SER A 17 5.57 2.39 -5.97
N GLY A 18 5.05 3.44 -6.64
CA GLY A 18 4.50 4.57 -5.94
C GLY A 18 5.51 5.17 -4.96
N CYS A 19 5.07 5.46 -3.74
CA CYS A 19 5.95 5.95 -2.67
C CYS A 19 6.73 4.86 -1.92
N GLY A 20 6.53 3.55 -2.24
CA GLY A 20 7.30 2.47 -1.64
C GLY A 20 6.66 1.80 -0.42
N GLY A 21 5.34 1.86 -0.24
CA GLY A 21 4.70 1.22 0.92
C GLY A 21 4.87 -0.31 0.95
N LEU A 22 4.78 -0.97 -0.21
CA LEU A 22 5.01 -2.42 -0.34
C LEU A 22 6.50 -2.74 -0.13
N SER A 23 7.41 -1.99 -0.76
CA SER A 23 8.86 -2.10 -0.56
C SER A 23 9.25 -1.93 0.90
N PHE A 24 8.69 -0.93 1.61
CA PHE A 24 9.01 -0.69 3.02
C PHE A 24 8.65 -1.89 3.91
N GLY A 25 7.50 -2.51 3.68
CA GLY A 25 7.09 -3.72 4.38
C GLY A 25 8.01 -4.91 4.07
N PHE A 26 8.35 -5.12 2.80
CA PHE A 26 9.24 -6.19 2.36
C PHE A 26 10.66 -6.02 2.92
N GLU A 27 11.21 -4.81 2.92
CA GLU A 27 12.50 -4.50 3.53
C GLU A 27 12.48 -4.75 5.05
N SER A 28 11.38 -4.45 5.71
CA SER A 28 11.18 -4.77 7.13
C SER A 28 11.13 -6.28 7.42
N SER A 29 10.87 -7.11 6.41
CA SER A 29 10.99 -8.58 6.48
C SER A 29 12.35 -9.10 6.01
N GLY A 30 13.26 -8.21 5.55
CA GLY A 30 14.61 -8.54 5.07
C GLY A 30 14.68 -8.91 3.58
N ILE A 31 13.69 -8.53 2.77
CA ILE A 31 13.72 -8.58 1.31
C ILE A 31 14.22 -7.22 0.83
N ARG A 32 15.33 -7.17 0.11
CA ARG A 32 15.90 -5.91 -0.37
C ARG A 32 15.29 -5.52 -1.72
N THR A 33 14.71 -4.33 -1.82
CA THR A 33 14.31 -3.74 -3.10
C THR A 33 15.55 -3.18 -3.80
N GLY A 34 15.99 -3.81 -4.88
CA GLY A 34 17.15 -3.35 -5.66
C GLY A 34 16.79 -2.27 -6.69
N LEU A 35 15.58 -2.37 -7.26
CA LEU A 35 15.08 -1.46 -8.29
C LEU A 35 13.60 -1.19 -8.07
N ALA A 36 13.21 0.08 -8.14
CA ALA A 36 11.80 0.52 -8.12
C ALA A 36 11.49 1.34 -9.38
N ILE A 37 10.37 1.05 -10.03
CA ILE A 37 9.95 1.68 -11.28
C ILE A 37 8.55 2.24 -11.11
N ASP A 38 8.38 3.51 -11.46
CA ASP A 38 7.08 4.20 -11.49
C ASP A 38 7.12 5.33 -12.53
N ASN A 39 5.96 5.79 -12.99
CA ASN A 39 5.86 6.95 -13.88
C ASN A 39 5.52 8.26 -13.14
N TRP A 40 5.45 8.24 -11.81
CA TRP A 40 5.10 9.40 -11.00
C TRP A 40 6.30 10.00 -10.26
N PRO A 41 6.83 11.17 -10.74
CA PRO A 41 8.05 11.76 -10.21
C PRO A 41 8.02 12.06 -8.70
N ASP A 42 6.90 12.59 -8.17
CA ASP A 42 6.80 12.92 -6.75
C ASP A 42 6.83 11.66 -5.87
N ALA A 43 6.20 10.58 -6.34
CA ALA A 43 6.22 9.31 -5.63
C ALA A 43 7.62 8.70 -5.61
N LEU A 44 8.36 8.76 -6.72
CA LEU A 44 9.75 8.29 -6.77
C LEU A 44 10.69 9.14 -5.93
N LYS A 45 10.46 10.46 -5.76
CA LYS A 45 11.20 11.28 -4.80
C LYS A 45 10.99 10.80 -3.37
N THR A 46 9.73 10.53 -3.01
CA THR A 46 9.38 9.92 -1.71
C THR A 46 10.05 8.56 -1.56
N PHE A 47 9.99 7.72 -2.58
CA PHE A 47 10.63 6.41 -2.59
C PHE A 47 12.13 6.53 -2.32
N SER A 48 12.85 7.29 -3.14
CA SER A 48 14.32 7.47 -3.01
C SER A 48 14.74 7.99 -1.65
N ARG A 49 13.92 8.86 -1.02
CA ARG A 49 14.20 9.38 0.32
C ARG A 49 14.13 8.32 1.40
N ASN A 50 13.17 7.42 1.31
CA ASN A 50 12.90 6.42 2.34
C ASN A 50 13.57 5.07 2.08
N HIS A 51 14.07 4.83 0.86
CA HIS A 51 14.76 3.61 0.41
C HIS A 51 16.13 3.97 -0.23
N PRO A 52 17.09 4.50 0.56
CA PRO A 52 18.34 5.06 0.00
C PRO A 52 19.26 4.03 -0.68
N GLU A 53 19.05 2.74 -0.41
CA GLU A 53 19.83 1.66 -1.03
C GLU A 53 19.22 1.14 -2.35
N SER A 54 18.01 1.59 -2.67
CA SER A 54 17.30 1.19 -3.88
C SER A 54 17.57 2.15 -5.03
N ARG A 55 17.75 1.61 -6.24
CA ARG A 55 17.73 2.40 -7.46
C ARG A 55 16.28 2.68 -7.86
N THR A 56 15.99 3.91 -8.26
CA THR A 56 14.68 4.29 -8.82
C THR A 56 14.78 4.60 -10.31
N GLU A 57 13.77 4.26 -11.08
CA GLU A 57 13.68 4.55 -12.50
C GLU A 57 12.32 5.15 -12.85
N LEU A 58 12.33 6.34 -13.44
CA LEU A 58 11.13 7.02 -13.94
C LEU A 58 10.78 6.46 -15.31
N PHE A 59 9.81 5.56 -15.36
CA PHE A 59 9.39 4.91 -16.59
C PHE A 59 7.91 4.53 -16.57
N ASP A 60 7.22 4.71 -17.72
CA ASP A 60 5.84 4.28 -17.90
C ASP A 60 5.78 2.83 -18.37
N LEU A 61 5.46 1.92 -17.47
CA LEU A 61 5.28 0.49 -17.76
C LEU A 61 4.08 0.20 -18.68
N GLY A 62 3.23 1.19 -18.96
CA GLY A 62 2.19 1.13 -20.00
C GLY A 62 2.69 1.52 -21.40
N ALA A 63 3.97 1.86 -21.56
CA ALA A 63 4.52 2.20 -22.86
C ALA A 63 4.52 1.00 -23.82
N LYS A 64 4.27 1.26 -25.13
CA LYS A 64 4.32 0.21 -26.17
C LYS A 64 5.71 -0.41 -26.36
N ASN A 65 6.75 0.28 -25.92
CA ASN A 65 8.15 -0.18 -26.02
C ASN A 65 8.80 -0.22 -24.64
N LEU A 66 8.92 -1.38 -24.07
CA LEU A 66 9.57 -1.63 -22.78
C LEU A 66 11.09 -1.90 -22.88
N LYS A 67 11.67 -1.94 -24.08
CA LYS A 67 13.11 -2.20 -24.28
C LYS A 67 14.03 -1.31 -23.41
N PRO A 68 13.74 0.00 -23.20
CA PRO A 68 14.61 0.82 -22.36
C PRO A 68 14.68 0.29 -20.92
N VAL A 69 13.54 -0.05 -20.31
CA VAL A 69 13.49 -0.52 -18.94
C VAL A 69 14.00 -1.96 -18.80
N MET A 70 13.80 -2.82 -19.81
CA MET A 70 14.32 -4.19 -19.79
C MET A 70 15.84 -4.24 -19.65
N LYS A 71 16.57 -3.23 -20.15
CA LYS A 71 18.03 -3.12 -19.99
C LYS A 71 18.46 -2.77 -18.57
N SER A 72 17.58 -2.20 -17.78
CA SER A 72 17.86 -1.80 -16.40
C SER A 72 17.49 -2.88 -15.37
N LEU A 73 16.76 -3.93 -15.81
CA LEU A 73 16.41 -5.04 -14.95
C LEU A 73 17.68 -5.77 -14.47
N THR A 74 17.63 -6.22 -13.24
CA THR A 74 18.69 -7.00 -12.61
C THR A 74 18.17 -8.40 -12.29
N ASP A 75 19.05 -9.35 -12.15
CA ASP A 75 18.68 -10.67 -11.62
C ASP A 75 18.07 -10.47 -10.24
N SER A 76 16.80 -10.78 -10.12
CA SER A 76 16.04 -10.64 -8.89
C SER A 76 15.22 -11.89 -8.62
N GLN A 77 15.21 -12.30 -7.37
CA GLN A 77 14.46 -13.49 -6.96
C GLN A 77 12.96 -13.20 -6.88
N ILE A 78 12.59 -11.93 -6.70
CA ILE A 78 11.22 -11.49 -6.53
C ILE A 78 10.93 -10.32 -7.47
N VAL A 79 9.77 -10.33 -8.12
CA VAL A 79 9.16 -9.16 -8.77
C VAL A 79 7.81 -8.92 -8.11
N PHE A 80 7.56 -7.70 -7.67
CA PHE A 80 6.29 -7.37 -7.08
C PHE A 80 5.78 -6.00 -7.56
N GLY A 81 4.48 -5.71 -7.34
CA GLY A 81 3.90 -4.42 -7.65
C GLY A 81 2.39 -4.42 -7.74
N GLY A 82 1.83 -3.23 -7.93
CA GLY A 82 0.39 -3.00 -8.05
C GLY A 82 0.01 -2.33 -9.37
N PRO A 83 -0.08 -3.07 -10.50
CA PRO A 83 -0.49 -2.47 -11.77
C PRO A 83 -1.91 -1.90 -11.64
N PRO A 84 -2.15 -0.62 -12.01
CA PRO A 84 -3.47 0.00 -11.89
C PRO A 84 -4.54 -0.73 -12.71
N CYS A 85 -5.67 -1.05 -12.06
CA CYS A 85 -6.85 -1.62 -12.72
C CYS A 85 -7.70 -0.61 -13.48
N GLN A 86 -7.27 0.64 -13.62
CA GLN A 86 -8.03 1.66 -14.31
C GLN A 86 -8.08 1.33 -15.80
N GLY A 87 -9.23 0.81 -16.22
CA GLY A 87 -9.49 0.62 -17.64
C GLY A 87 -9.99 -0.76 -18.07
N PHE A 88 -10.09 -1.74 -17.22
CA PHE A 88 -10.83 -2.95 -17.54
C PHE A 88 -12.34 -2.65 -17.58
N SER A 89 -12.80 -2.07 -18.70
CA SER A 89 -14.21 -1.73 -18.92
C SER A 89 -14.97 -2.92 -19.48
N ILE A 90 -16.14 -3.14 -18.91
CA ILE A 90 -17.08 -4.24 -19.11
C ILE A 90 -17.68 -4.31 -20.55
N SER A 91 -17.41 -3.35 -21.41
CA SER A 91 -18.05 -3.27 -22.74
C SER A 91 -17.04 -3.01 -23.85
N GLY A 92 -16.50 -4.07 -24.39
CA GLY A 92 -15.71 -3.99 -25.64
C GLY A 92 -15.25 -5.37 -26.09
N LYS A 93 -15.36 -5.63 -27.41
CA LYS A 93 -14.67 -6.74 -28.07
C LYS A 93 -13.21 -6.71 -27.64
N ARG A 94 -12.65 -7.87 -27.28
CA ARG A 94 -11.22 -8.06 -27.00
C ARG A 94 -10.38 -7.29 -28.02
N ASP A 95 -9.98 -6.08 -27.68
CA ASP A 95 -8.99 -5.34 -28.43
C ASP A 95 -7.64 -5.53 -27.73
N PRO A 96 -6.72 -6.31 -28.31
CA PRO A 96 -5.36 -6.46 -27.78
C PRO A 96 -4.63 -5.11 -27.65
N ASN A 97 -5.13 -4.07 -28.32
CA ASN A 97 -4.58 -2.71 -28.33
C ASN A 97 -5.30 -1.76 -27.37
N ASP A 98 -6.25 -2.25 -26.51
CA ASP A 98 -6.88 -1.39 -25.52
C ASP A 98 -5.80 -0.84 -24.58
N PRO A 99 -5.56 0.50 -24.59
CA PRO A 99 -4.50 1.11 -23.78
C PRO A 99 -4.62 0.82 -22.29
N ARG A 100 -5.77 0.32 -21.87
CA ARG A 100 -6.08 -0.02 -20.49
C ARG A 100 -5.48 -1.36 -20.05
N ASN A 101 -5.20 -2.27 -21.01
CA ASN A 101 -4.51 -3.55 -20.76
C ASN A 101 -2.99 -3.38 -20.69
N LEU A 102 -2.44 -2.23 -21.10
CA LEU A 102 -1.00 -2.02 -21.23
C LEU A 102 -0.27 -2.09 -19.89
N LEU A 103 -0.88 -1.59 -18.81
CA LEU A 103 -0.22 -1.56 -17.49
C LEU A 103 -0.04 -2.97 -16.91
N TYR A 104 -1.08 -3.82 -16.98
CA TYR A 104 -0.94 -5.23 -16.62
C TYR A 104 0.10 -5.94 -17.50
N ARG A 105 0.08 -5.69 -18.82
CA ARG A 105 1.06 -6.26 -19.76
C ARG A 105 2.47 -5.87 -19.40
N GLY A 106 2.72 -4.61 -18.99
CA GLY A 106 4.03 -4.18 -18.54
C GLY A 106 4.53 -4.99 -17.34
N PHE A 107 3.66 -5.28 -16.37
CA PHE A 107 4.00 -6.18 -15.27
C PHE A 107 4.31 -7.60 -15.77
N PHE A 108 3.45 -8.16 -16.62
CA PHE A 108 3.62 -9.49 -17.18
C PHE A 108 4.94 -9.63 -17.98
N GLU A 109 5.24 -8.67 -18.86
CA GLU A 109 6.46 -8.70 -19.67
C GLU A 109 7.72 -8.63 -18.82
N VAL A 110 7.74 -7.83 -17.74
CA VAL A 110 8.87 -7.81 -16.80
C VAL A 110 9.02 -9.15 -16.08
N VAL A 111 7.92 -9.77 -15.62
CA VAL A 111 7.98 -11.10 -15.00
C VAL A 111 8.45 -12.16 -15.99
N ALA A 112 8.02 -12.09 -17.25
CA ALA A 112 8.46 -13.00 -18.30
C ALA A 112 9.96 -12.87 -18.62
N GLU A 113 10.51 -11.65 -18.59
CA GLU A 113 11.93 -11.37 -18.84
C GLU A 113 12.80 -11.77 -17.65
N VAL A 114 12.45 -11.33 -16.42
CA VAL A 114 13.24 -11.58 -15.21
C VAL A 114 13.15 -13.03 -14.76
N ARG A 115 12.01 -13.70 -14.97
CA ARG A 115 11.75 -15.07 -14.52
C ARG A 115 12.04 -15.26 -13.01
N PRO A 116 11.48 -14.38 -12.14
CA PRO A 116 11.74 -14.47 -10.71
C PRO A 116 11.23 -15.79 -10.12
N ARG A 117 11.83 -16.24 -9.02
CA ARG A 117 11.30 -17.41 -8.27
C ARG A 117 9.88 -17.19 -7.78
N ILE A 118 9.58 -15.93 -7.38
CA ILE A 118 8.26 -15.50 -6.90
C ILE A 118 7.91 -14.16 -7.54
N PHE A 119 6.68 -14.00 -7.99
CA PHE A 119 6.13 -12.67 -8.19
C PHE A 119 4.92 -12.43 -7.27
N VAL A 120 4.67 -11.15 -6.95
CA VAL A 120 3.52 -10.70 -6.16
C VAL A 120 2.82 -9.55 -6.89
N MET A 121 1.56 -9.75 -7.26
CA MET A 121 0.74 -8.71 -7.85
C MET A 121 -0.35 -8.29 -6.87
N GLU A 122 -0.34 -7.02 -6.47
CA GLU A 122 -1.38 -6.43 -5.61
C GLU A 122 -2.43 -5.75 -6.46
N ASN A 123 -3.69 -5.82 -6.00
CA ASN A 123 -4.77 -5.08 -6.64
C ASN A 123 -5.98 -4.86 -5.70
N VAL A 124 -6.97 -4.11 -6.19
CA VAL A 124 -8.25 -3.97 -5.49
C VAL A 124 -9.07 -5.26 -5.52
N PRO A 125 -9.86 -5.58 -4.47
CA PRO A 125 -10.66 -6.82 -4.42
C PRO A 125 -11.61 -7.00 -5.60
N ASN A 126 -12.11 -5.89 -6.14
CA ASN A 126 -13.06 -5.92 -7.26
C ASN A 126 -12.49 -6.60 -8.51
N LEU A 127 -11.17 -6.64 -8.69
CA LEU A 127 -10.52 -7.36 -9.80
C LEU A 127 -10.96 -8.83 -9.86
N ALA A 128 -11.14 -9.47 -8.70
CA ALA A 128 -11.54 -10.87 -8.64
C ALA A 128 -12.95 -11.16 -9.19
N SER A 129 -13.83 -10.15 -9.23
CA SER A 129 -15.21 -10.27 -9.70
C SER A 129 -15.49 -9.51 -11.01
N MET A 130 -14.52 -8.74 -11.50
CA MET A 130 -14.70 -7.98 -12.76
C MET A 130 -15.00 -8.92 -13.92
N ASP A 131 -15.97 -8.52 -14.73
CA ASP A 131 -16.46 -9.29 -15.88
C ASP A 131 -16.82 -10.75 -15.51
N GLY A 132 -17.47 -10.94 -14.36
CA GLY A 132 -17.85 -12.28 -13.88
C GLY A 132 -16.64 -13.17 -13.52
N GLY A 133 -15.49 -12.58 -13.21
CA GLY A 133 -14.25 -13.29 -12.88
C GLY A 133 -13.40 -13.68 -14.09
N ARG A 134 -13.80 -13.33 -15.32
CA ARG A 134 -13.03 -13.66 -16.53
C ARG A 134 -11.67 -12.98 -16.55
N LEU A 135 -11.62 -11.72 -16.14
CA LEU A 135 -10.37 -10.96 -16.18
C LEU A 135 -9.28 -11.58 -15.30
N ILE A 136 -9.61 -11.91 -14.06
CA ILE A 136 -8.60 -12.54 -13.17
C ILE A 136 -8.20 -13.93 -13.68
N GLN A 137 -9.11 -14.65 -14.34
CA GLN A 137 -8.79 -15.93 -14.95
C GLN A 137 -7.82 -15.76 -16.13
N GLU A 138 -8.02 -14.76 -16.99
CA GLU A 138 -7.11 -14.45 -18.09
C GLU A 138 -5.69 -14.09 -17.56
N ILE A 139 -5.63 -13.26 -16.50
CA ILE A 139 -4.37 -12.93 -15.82
C ILE A 139 -3.68 -14.21 -15.29
N GLU A 140 -4.43 -15.08 -14.64
CA GLU A 140 -3.89 -16.34 -14.13
C GLU A 140 -3.39 -17.25 -15.25
N ASP A 141 -4.12 -17.36 -16.34
CA ASP A 141 -3.75 -18.22 -17.49
C ASP A 141 -2.49 -17.70 -18.19
N ASP A 142 -2.32 -16.38 -18.31
CA ASP A 142 -1.09 -15.77 -18.82
C ASP A 142 0.12 -16.19 -17.99
N PHE A 143 0.09 -16.08 -16.64
CA PHE A 143 1.21 -16.48 -15.79
C PHE A 143 1.41 -17.99 -15.73
N LYS A 144 0.34 -18.79 -15.78
CA LYS A 144 0.46 -20.24 -15.91
C LYS A 144 1.18 -20.63 -17.19
N SER A 145 0.98 -19.90 -18.30
CA SER A 145 1.70 -20.14 -19.55
C SER A 145 3.22 -19.96 -19.42
N LEU A 146 3.66 -19.14 -18.46
CA LEU A 146 5.06 -18.98 -18.06
C LEU A 146 5.52 -20.07 -17.07
N GLY A 147 4.68 -21.03 -16.70
CA GLY A 147 5.01 -22.11 -15.76
C GLY A 147 4.88 -21.73 -14.28
N TYR A 148 4.22 -20.62 -13.94
CA TYR A 148 3.98 -20.27 -12.54
C TYR A 148 2.78 -21.02 -11.98
N LYS A 149 2.93 -21.54 -10.75
CA LYS A 149 1.82 -21.96 -9.89
C LYS A 149 1.28 -20.74 -9.15
N LEU A 150 -0.04 -20.58 -9.16
CA LEU A 150 -0.68 -19.36 -8.65
C LEU A 150 -1.52 -19.62 -7.41
N ASN A 151 -1.44 -18.69 -6.48
CA ASN A 151 -2.28 -18.61 -5.30
C ASN A 151 -2.77 -17.17 -5.15
N ARG A 152 -4.03 -16.97 -4.76
CA ARG A 152 -4.57 -15.63 -4.48
C ARG A 152 -5.40 -15.61 -3.23
N GLU A 153 -5.38 -14.46 -2.55
CA GLU A 153 -6.18 -14.20 -1.35
C GLU A 153 -6.53 -12.71 -1.24
N ILE A 154 -7.65 -12.41 -0.58
CA ILE A 154 -8.03 -11.04 -0.23
C ILE A 154 -7.65 -10.81 1.22
N LEU A 155 -6.58 -10.05 1.45
CA LEU A 155 -6.12 -9.69 2.78
C LEU A 155 -6.84 -8.44 3.30
N LEU A 156 -7.19 -8.43 4.58
CA LEU A 156 -7.75 -7.29 5.29
C LEU A 156 -6.66 -6.66 6.17
N ALA A 157 -6.24 -5.45 5.86
CA ALA A 157 -5.11 -4.78 6.50
C ALA A 157 -5.25 -4.68 8.04
N SER A 158 -6.48 -4.48 8.54
CA SER A 158 -6.70 -4.42 9.99
C SER A 158 -6.41 -5.73 10.72
N ASP A 159 -6.34 -6.87 10.04
CA ASP A 159 -5.96 -8.15 10.64
C ASP A 159 -4.45 -8.24 10.89
N PHE A 160 -3.67 -7.32 10.32
CA PHE A 160 -2.21 -7.22 10.44
C PHE A 160 -1.75 -6.01 11.26
N GLY A 161 -2.60 -5.51 12.18
CA GLY A 161 -2.25 -4.37 13.04
C GLY A 161 -2.26 -3.01 12.34
N VAL A 162 -2.87 -2.90 11.17
CA VAL A 162 -3.10 -1.61 10.48
C VAL A 162 -4.40 -1.00 10.99
N PRO A 163 -4.43 0.26 11.46
CA PRO A 163 -5.66 0.90 11.95
C PRO A 163 -6.59 1.33 10.81
N GLN A 164 -6.80 0.43 9.83
CA GLN A 164 -7.62 0.68 8.65
C GLN A 164 -8.24 -0.58 8.09
N ASN A 165 -9.55 -0.55 7.82
CA ASN A 165 -10.29 -1.60 7.11
C ASN A 165 -10.07 -1.48 5.60
N ARG A 166 -8.87 -1.85 5.15
CA ARG A 166 -8.46 -1.84 3.74
C ARG A 166 -8.29 -3.26 3.24
N ARG A 167 -9.03 -3.64 2.21
CA ARG A 167 -8.91 -4.96 1.57
C ARG A 167 -8.08 -4.87 0.30
N ARG A 168 -7.21 -5.86 0.07
CA ARG A 168 -6.43 -5.99 -1.15
C ARG A 168 -6.40 -7.43 -1.64
N LEU A 169 -6.57 -7.59 -2.93
CA LEU A 169 -6.32 -8.85 -3.61
C LEU A 169 -4.81 -8.98 -3.80
N ILE A 170 -4.26 -10.09 -3.36
CA ILE A 170 -2.87 -10.46 -3.56
C ILE A 170 -2.84 -11.72 -4.39
N LEU A 171 -2.15 -11.68 -5.53
CA LEU A 171 -1.84 -12.82 -6.38
C LEU A 171 -0.35 -13.12 -6.26
N VAL A 172 -0.01 -14.33 -5.87
CA VAL A 172 1.37 -14.82 -5.78
C VAL A 172 1.57 -15.93 -6.80
N GLY A 173 2.62 -15.80 -7.61
CA GLY A 173 3.08 -16.85 -8.54
C GLY A 173 4.43 -17.37 -8.13
N THR A 174 4.62 -18.69 -8.14
CA THR A 174 5.86 -19.38 -7.81
C THR A 174 6.25 -20.34 -8.92
N LEU A 175 7.55 -20.50 -9.19
CA LEU A 175 8.08 -21.48 -10.15
C LEU A 175 8.22 -22.89 -9.55
N SER A 176 7.91 -23.07 -8.29
CA SER A 176 7.97 -24.34 -7.57
C SER A 176 6.60 -25.01 -7.54
N GLU A 177 6.57 -26.33 -7.43
CA GLU A 177 5.35 -27.13 -7.25
C GLU A 177 4.72 -26.95 -5.86
N ARG A 178 5.47 -26.39 -4.91
CA ARG A 178 4.96 -26.11 -3.57
C ARG A 178 3.90 -25.00 -3.60
N THR A 179 2.85 -25.15 -2.81
CA THR A 179 1.82 -24.12 -2.64
C THR A 179 2.33 -23.02 -1.73
N PHE A 180 2.14 -21.75 -2.12
CA PHE A 180 2.41 -20.60 -1.27
C PHE A 180 1.31 -20.45 -0.21
N GLU A 181 1.70 -20.23 1.04
CA GLU A 181 0.79 -19.99 2.14
C GLU A 181 0.78 -18.52 2.51
N PHE A 182 -0.42 -17.91 2.46
CA PHE A 182 -0.60 -16.52 2.85
C PHE A 182 -0.45 -16.32 4.36
N PRO A 183 -0.01 -15.13 4.80
CA PRO A 183 0.13 -14.84 6.22
C PRO A 183 -1.25 -14.88 6.91
N GLN A 184 -1.29 -15.46 8.10
CA GLN A 184 -2.47 -15.42 8.95
C GLN A 184 -2.51 -14.09 9.72
N GLY A 185 -3.71 -13.50 9.82
CA GLY A 185 -3.90 -12.27 10.60
C GLY A 185 -3.61 -12.47 12.09
N THR A 186 -2.96 -11.49 12.70
CA THR A 186 -2.62 -11.49 14.15
C THR A 186 -3.63 -10.71 15.00
N SER A 187 -4.55 -9.95 14.37
CA SER A 187 -5.57 -9.11 15.02
C SER A 187 -6.93 -9.33 14.37
N VAL A 188 -7.39 -10.60 14.35
CA VAL A 188 -8.60 -10.98 13.62
C VAL A 188 -9.87 -10.57 14.37
N LEU A 189 -9.86 -10.66 15.71
CA LEU A 189 -10.98 -10.27 16.54
C LEU A 189 -11.14 -8.74 16.56
N ALA A 190 -12.37 -8.27 16.65
CA ALA A 190 -12.67 -6.83 16.55
C ALA A 190 -12.00 -6.00 17.67
N GLU A 191 -11.90 -6.57 18.87
CA GLU A 191 -11.27 -5.98 20.06
C GLU A 191 -9.75 -5.94 19.99
N GLU A 192 -9.13 -6.70 19.08
CA GLU A 192 -7.67 -6.71 18.89
C GLU A 192 -7.22 -5.67 17.86
N LYS A 193 -8.16 -5.10 17.11
CA LYS A 193 -7.86 -4.16 16.03
C LYS A 193 -7.50 -2.79 16.58
N ILE A 194 -6.45 -2.22 16.03
CA ILE A 194 -6.00 -0.86 16.36
C ILE A 194 -7.03 0.16 15.92
N THR A 195 -7.47 1.00 16.83
CA THR A 195 -8.47 2.05 16.60
C THR A 195 -7.84 3.34 16.07
N CYS A 196 -8.67 4.25 15.49
CA CYS A 196 -8.19 5.56 15.07
C CYS A 196 -7.64 6.37 16.25
N ARG A 197 -8.23 6.26 17.45
CA ARG A 197 -7.74 6.92 18.66
C ARG A 197 -6.34 6.41 19.04
N GLU A 198 -6.15 5.11 19.11
CA GLU A 198 -4.85 4.52 19.43
C GLU A 198 -3.76 4.90 18.41
N ALA A 199 -4.15 5.16 17.16
CA ALA A 199 -3.21 5.56 16.12
C ALA A 199 -2.84 7.04 16.17
N LEU A 200 -3.74 7.93 16.61
CA LEU A 200 -3.63 9.37 16.33
C LEU A 200 -3.66 10.29 17.56
N SER A 201 -4.03 9.80 18.76
CA SER A 201 -4.31 10.68 19.92
C SER A 201 -3.10 11.50 20.40
N ASP A 202 -1.90 11.13 20.03
CA ASP A 202 -0.64 11.79 20.37
C ASP A 202 -0.20 12.86 19.34
N LEU A 203 -0.95 13.03 18.24
CA LEU A 203 -0.70 14.07 17.24
C LEU A 203 -1.55 15.32 17.53
N PRO A 204 -0.98 16.54 17.41
CA PRO A 204 -1.68 17.76 17.78
C PRO A 204 -2.76 18.15 16.77
N GLU A 205 -3.70 19.02 17.22
CA GLU A 205 -4.77 19.55 16.39
C GLU A 205 -4.29 20.53 15.30
N PHE A 206 -3.17 21.21 15.54
CA PHE A 206 -2.63 22.30 14.73
C PHE A 206 -1.45 21.85 13.86
N SER A 207 -1.13 22.67 12.85
CA SER A 207 0.03 22.47 11.98
C SER A 207 1.34 22.52 12.78
N LEU A 208 2.29 21.70 12.36
CA LEU A 208 3.66 21.71 12.88
C LEU A 208 4.63 22.04 11.75
N GLU A 209 5.74 22.66 12.12
CA GLU A 209 6.92 22.72 11.25
C GLU A 209 7.51 21.34 11.07
N GLU A 210 8.08 21.08 9.89
CA GLU A 210 8.70 19.80 9.56
C GLU A 210 9.83 19.45 10.55
N GLY A 211 9.75 18.27 11.15
CA GLY A 211 10.72 17.81 12.13
C GLY A 211 10.46 18.29 13.57
N SER A 212 9.31 18.91 13.85
CA SER A 212 8.92 19.29 15.21
C SER A 212 8.94 18.11 16.16
N ILE A 213 9.46 18.31 17.38
CA ILE A 213 9.52 17.27 18.42
C ILE A 213 8.12 16.96 18.96
N TYR A 214 7.94 15.72 19.40
CA TYR A 214 6.72 15.31 20.10
C TYR A 214 6.63 16.01 21.45
N LYS A 215 5.45 16.57 21.76
CA LYS A 215 5.17 17.24 23.04
C LYS A 215 4.53 16.32 24.08
N THR A 216 4.05 15.16 23.65
CA THR A 216 3.36 14.18 24.49
C THR A 216 4.03 12.81 24.36
N GLU A 217 3.97 12.02 25.41
CA GLU A 217 4.37 10.62 25.35
C GLU A 217 3.37 9.79 24.51
N PRO A 218 3.82 8.67 23.90
CA PRO A 218 2.91 7.80 23.20
C PRO A 218 1.97 7.08 24.16
N GLU A 219 0.67 7.14 23.91
CA GLU A 219 -0.37 6.54 24.72
C GLU A 219 -0.62 5.06 24.40
N SER A 220 -0.25 4.59 23.21
CA SER A 220 -0.47 3.22 22.75
C SER A 220 0.81 2.55 22.27
N ASN A 221 0.81 1.21 22.20
CA ASN A 221 1.92 0.45 21.61
C ASN A 221 2.08 0.77 20.13
N TYR A 222 0.98 1.05 19.45
CA TYR A 222 1.01 1.45 18.04
C TYR A 222 1.74 2.78 17.83
N GLN A 223 1.47 3.79 18.65
CA GLN A 223 2.18 5.07 18.61
C GLN A 223 3.67 4.90 18.90
N ARG A 224 4.04 4.06 19.88
CA ARG A 224 5.45 3.72 20.14
C ARG A 224 6.12 3.12 18.91
N LEU A 225 5.45 2.18 18.25
CA LEU A 225 5.94 1.57 17.01
C LEU A 225 6.13 2.62 15.90
N MET A 226 5.16 3.50 15.68
CA MET A 226 5.22 4.51 14.64
C MET A 226 6.34 5.54 14.88
N ARG A 227 6.64 5.86 16.13
CA ARG A 227 7.67 6.83 16.52
C ARG A 227 9.08 6.24 16.58
N ALA A 228 9.24 4.92 16.67
CA ALA A 228 10.47 4.23 17.11
C ALA A 228 11.75 4.70 16.42
N SER A 229 11.70 5.06 15.13
CA SER A 229 12.85 5.52 14.32
C SER A 229 12.73 6.98 13.89
N SER A 230 11.75 7.72 14.41
CA SER A 230 11.52 9.09 13.97
C SER A 230 12.22 10.11 14.86
N LYS A 231 12.86 11.10 14.23
CA LYS A 231 13.48 12.24 14.91
C LYS A 231 12.50 13.38 15.21
N GLY A 232 11.26 13.29 14.72
CA GLY A 232 10.23 14.30 14.86
C GLY A 232 9.01 14.03 14.00
N ILE A 233 8.08 14.98 13.96
CA ILE A 233 6.85 14.89 13.20
C ILE A 233 7.03 15.61 11.86
N PHE A 234 6.72 14.91 10.76
CA PHE A 234 6.79 15.41 9.40
C PHE A 234 5.43 15.27 8.70
N ASN A 235 5.17 16.09 7.69
CA ASN A 235 3.95 16.08 6.89
C ASN A 235 2.65 16.31 7.72
N HIS A 236 2.76 17.10 8.81
CA HIS A 236 1.64 17.39 9.70
C HIS A 236 1.15 18.84 9.53
N THR A 237 0.72 19.17 8.31
CA THR A 237 0.11 20.47 7.97
C THR A 237 -1.39 20.31 7.82
N ILE A 238 -2.18 20.98 8.66
CA ILE A 238 -3.65 20.93 8.61
C ILE A 238 -4.18 21.57 7.32
N THR A 239 -5.40 21.20 6.95
CA THR A 239 -6.15 21.91 5.92
C THR A 239 -7.11 22.87 6.61
N GLU A 240 -6.99 24.14 6.28
CA GLU A 240 -7.93 25.15 6.75
C GLU A 240 -9.29 24.97 6.06
N HIS A 241 -10.34 25.09 6.84
CA HIS A 241 -11.71 25.02 6.39
C HIS A 241 -12.44 26.33 6.71
N SER A 242 -13.44 26.70 5.91
CA SER A 242 -14.32 27.82 6.25
C SER A 242 -15.07 27.51 7.54
N GLU A 243 -15.47 28.55 8.27
CA GLU A 243 -16.28 28.44 9.49
C GLU A 243 -17.55 27.61 9.27
N GLN A 244 -18.20 27.80 8.13
CA GLN A 244 -19.38 27.01 7.75
C GLN A 244 -19.03 25.52 7.63
N THR A 245 -17.89 25.18 7.03
CA THR A 245 -17.43 23.76 6.91
C THR A 245 -17.13 23.19 8.28
N ILE A 246 -16.41 23.91 9.14
CA ILE A 246 -16.08 23.49 10.51
C ILE A 246 -17.37 23.23 11.30
N ARG A 247 -18.36 24.15 11.20
CA ARG A 247 -19.67 23.98 11.83
C ARG A 247 -20.40 22.72 11.36
N ILE A 248 -20.37 22.41 10.06
CA ILE A 248 -21.03 21.21 9.54
C ILE A 248 -20.28 19.95 10.02
N ILE A 249 -18.95 19.96 9.97
CA ILE A 249 -18.13 18.83 10.47
C ILE A 249 -18.44 18.56 11.95
N SER A 250 -18.60 19.60 12.79
CA SER A 250 -18.89 19.45 14.22
C SER A 250 -20.21 18.75 14.53
N LEU A 251 -21.15 18.75 13.59
CA LEU A 251 -22.45 18.07 13.70
C LEU A 251 -22.38 16.58 13.32
N VAL A 252 -21.31 16.12 12.69
CA VAL A 252 -21.13 14.70 12.35
C VAL A 252 -20.62 13.96 13.59
N PRO A 253 -21.37 13.01 14.15
CA PRO A 253 -20.96 12.30 15.36
C PRO A 253 -19.76 11.37 15.12
N ASP A 254 -19.17 10.88 16.21
CA ASP A 254 -18.08 9.89 16.16
C ASP A 254 -18.51 8.63 15.40
N GLY A 255 -17.82 8.30 14.32
CA GLY A 255 -18.16 7.19 13.42
C GLY A 255 -19.37 7.43 12.53
N GLY A 256 -19.99 8.61 12.58
CA GLY A 256 -21.13 8.99 11.76
C GLY A 256 -20.77 9.52 10.38
N ASN A 257 -21.79 9.92 9.62
CA ASN A 257 -21.63 10.45 8.27
C ASN A 257 -22.71 11.53 7.96
N TYR A 258 -22.74 12.02 6.73
CA TYR A 258 -23.66 13.07 6.30
C TYR A 258 -25.16 12.75 6.57
N LYS A 259 -25.56 11.48 6.68
CA LYS A 259 -26.95 11.08 6.97
C LYS A 259 -27.36 11.36 8.40
N ASP A 260 -26.38 11.53 9.29
CA ASP A 260 -26.60 11.89 10.70
C ASP A 260 -26.74 13.40 10.89
N LEU A 261 -26.54 14.19 9.83
CA LEU A 261 -26.75 15.65 9.84
C LEU A 261 -28.26 15.98 9.84
N PRO A 262 -28.64 17.16 10.33
CA PRO A 262 -29.99 17.73 10.11
C PRO A 262 -30.40 17.69 8.64
N HIS A 263 -31.68 17.40 8.36
CA HIS A 263 -32.15 17.09 7.00
C HIS A 263 -31.84 18.22 5.99
N GLU A 264 -31.87 19.48 6.41
CA GLU A 264 -31.52 20.64 5.59
C GLU A 264 -30.05 20.70 5.15
N LEU A 265 -29.16 20.00 5.87
CA LEU A 265 -27.72 19.92 5.55
C LEU A 265 -27.34 18.68 4.76
N GLN A 266 -28.19 17.65 4.72
CA GLN A 266 -27.89 16.40 4.00
C GLN A 266 -27.82 16.59 2.48
N SER A 267 -28.57 17.56 1.92
CA SER A 267 -28.62 17.83 0.47
C SER A 267 -27.37 18.53 -0.08
N THR A 268 -26.47 19.01 0.78
CA THR A 268 -25.26 19.73 0.37
C THR A 268 -24.22 18.87 -0.33
N ARG A 269 -24.34 17.54 -0.27
CA ARG A 269 -23.46 16.59 -0.97
C ARG A 269 -24.20 15.35 -1.46
N LYS A 270 -23.97 14.99 -2.74
CA LYS A 270 -24.67 13.88 -3.43
C LYS A 270 -23.92 12.52 -3.42
N VAL A 271 -22.82 12.38 -2.68
CA VAL A 271 -21.96 11.19 -2.74
C VAL A 271 -22.05 10.41 -1.44
N ASN A 272 -22.39 9.13 -1.52
CA ASN A 272 -22.67 8.23 -0.39
C ASN A 272 -21.52 8.04 0.63
N ILE A 273 -20.28 8.34 0.28
CA ILE A 273 -19.10 8.25 1.15
C ILE A 273 -18.63 9.61 1.68
N ALA A 274 -19.35 10.69 1.31
CA ALA A 274 -18.96 12.04 1.69
C ALA A 274 -19.24 12.29 3.18
N TRP A 275 -18.32 13.05 3.81
CA TRP A 275 -18.50 13.59 5.15
C TRP A 275 -18.66 12.51 6.24
N THR A 276 -17.81 11.48 6.20
CA THR A 276 -17.73 10.47 7.23
C THR A 276 -16.68 10.85 8.26
N ARG A 277 -17.04 10.91 9.54
CA ARG A 277 -16.08 11.04 10.65
C ARG A 277 -15.56 9.65 11.00
N TYR A 278 -14.25 9.50 11.11
CA TYR A 278 -13.67 8.25 11.64
C TYR A 278 -14.17 7.98 13.05
N SER A 279 -14.36 6.71 13.39
CA SER A 279 -14.70 6.32 14.75
C SER A 279 -13.47 6.29 15.64
N SER A 280 -13.57 6.87 16.83
CA SER A 280 -12.51 6.78 17.85
C SER A 280 -12.25 5.34 18.32
N LYS A 281 -13.24 4.44 18.17
CA LYS A 281 -13.27 3.08 18.73
C LYS A 281 -13.06 1.97 17.68
N LYS A 282 -12.80 2.32 16.43
CA LYS A 282 -12.65 1.36 15.32
C LYS A 282 -11.48 1.74 14.43
N PRO A 283 -10.94 0.79 13.63
CA PRO A 283 -10.08 1.11 12.51
C PRO A 283 -10.78 2.08 11.54
N SER A 284 -10.02 2.90 10.85
CA SER A 284 -10.54 3.81 9.82
C SER A 284 -11.16 3.05 8.64
N LEU A 285 -11.99 3.74 7.88
CA LEU A 285 -12.34 3.32 6.53
C LEU A 285 -11.12 3.38 5.61
N THR A 286 -11.21 2.77 4.43
CA THR A 286 -10.16 2.85 3.42
C THR A 286 -9.87 4.31 3.07
N ILE A 287 -8.61 4.72 3.25
CA ILE A 287 -8.14 6.04 2.84
C ILE A 287 -8.11 6.08 1.30
N ASP A 288 -8.78 7.06 0.74
CA ASP A 288 -8.82 7.32 -0.69
C ASP A 288 -7.75 8.35 -1.11
N THR A 289 -7.59 8.51 -2.41
CA THR A 289 -6.65 9.49 -3.00
C THR A 289 -7.21 10.91 -3.01
N GLY A 290 -8.50 11.08 -2.74
CA GLY A 290 -9.20 12.37 -2.76
C GLY A 290 -9.08 13.17 -1.48
N HIS A 291 -8.74 12.55 -0.37
CA HIS A 291 -8.50 13.11 0.98
C HIS A 291 -9.58 14.08 1.54
N ARG A 292 -10.72 14.23 0.90
CA ARG A 292 -11.74 15.21 1.27
C ARG A 292 -13.04 14.60 1.80
N HIS A 293 -13.10 13.27 1.90
CA HIS A 293 -14.33 12.55 2.23
C HIS A 293 -14.43 12.17 3.70
N HIS A 294 -13.32 12.16 4.41
CA HIS A 294 -13.25 11.69 5.79
C HIS A 294 -12.77 12.78 6.73
N PHE A 295 -13.37 12.82 7.94
CA PHE A 295 -12.97 13.74 9.00
C PHE A 295 -12.22 13.01 10.10
N HIS A 296 -11.32 13.73 10.76
CA HIS A 296 -10.63 13.25 11.94
C HIS A 296 -11.64 12.83 13.02
N TYR A 297 -11.35 11.77 13.77
CA TYR A 297 -12.28 11.22 14.76
C TYR A 297 -12.63 12.24 15.87
N SER A 298 -11.73 13.15 16.21
CA SER A 298 -11.87 14.14 17.27
C SER A 298 -11.92 15.58 16.77
N PHE A 299 -11.07 15.96 15.80
CA PHE A 299 -10.96 17.34 15.33
C PHE A 299 -11.95 17.64 14.19
N ASN A 300 -12.42 18.90 14.10
CA ASN A 300 -13.38 19.32 13.07
C ASN A 300 -12.68 19.70 11.76
N ARG A 301 -11.84 18.79 11.27
CA ARG A 301 -11.08 18.92 10.02
C ARG A 301 -10.83 17.56 9.36
N ILE A 302 -10.36 17.59 8.14
CA ILE A 302 -9.82 16.38 7.51
C ILE A 302 -8.49 16.00 8.19
N PRO A 303 -8.12 14.71 8.21
CA PRO A 303 -6.81 14.29 8.70
C PRO A 303 -5.67 14.93 7.90
N THR A 304 -4.53 15.16 8.53
CA THR A 304 -3.29 15.56 7.84
C THR A 304 -2.70 14.38 7.05
N VAL A 305 -1.67 14.65 6.25
CA VAL A 305 -0.93 13.58 5.55
C VAL A 305 -0.33 12.62 6.57
N ARG A 306 0.29 13.12 7.66
CA ARG A 306 0.86 12.28 8.74
C ARG A 306 -0.19 11.42 9.44
N GLU A 307 -1.34 11.97 9.75
CA GLU A 307 -2.45 11.22 10.35
C GLU A 307 -2.94 10.11 9.40
N SER A 308 -3.10 10.44 8.12
CA SER A 308 -3.46 9.46 7.08
C SER A 308 -2.38 8.39 6.90
N ALA A 309 -1.10 8.77 6.93
CA ALA A 309 0.04 7.86 6.86
C ALA A 309 0.08 6.89 8.05
N ARG A 310 -0.18 7.38 9.27
CA ARG A 310 -0.32 6.53 10.46
C ARG A 310 -1.47 5.53 10.35
N LEU A 311 -2.64 5.97 9.86
CA LEU A 311 -3.76 5.06 9.59
C LEU A 311 -3.42 4.02 8.52
N GLN A 312 -2.46 4.28 7.66
CA GLN A 312 -1.93 3.38 6.64
C GLN A 312 -0.71 2.57 7.13
N SER A 313 -0.33 2.71 8.39
CA SER A 313 0.84 2.08 9.04
C SER A 313 2.23 2.51 8.53
N PHE A 314 2.35 3.68 7.92
CA PHE A 314 3.66 4.27 7.69
C PHE A 314 4.25 4.80 9.01
N PRO A 315 5.50 4.45 9.36
CA PRO A 315 6.14 5.03 10.53
C PRO A 315 6.39 6.53 10.35
N ASP A 316 6.56 7.26 11.46
CA ASP A 316 6.75 8.72 11.40
C ASP A 316 8.09 9.14 10.76
N SER A 317 9.05 8.21 10.72
CA SER A 317 10.32 8.38 9.99
C SER A 317 10.14 8.36 8.47
N PHE A 318 9.03 7.83 7.96
CA PHE A 318 8.72 7.82 6.51
C PHE A 318 8.19 9.20 6.10
N ILE A 319 8.92 9.90 5.23
CA ILE A 319 8.65 11.29 4.87
C ILE A 319 8.17 11.35 3.41
N PHE A 320 7.03 11.99 3.18
CA PHE A 320 6.45 12.16 1.86
C PHE A 320 6.91 13.46 1.21
N GLU A 321 7.29 13.39 -0.05
CA GLU A 321 7.73 14.51 -0.90
C GLU A 321 6.63 14.96 -1.86
N GLY A 322 6.81 16.15 -2.43
CA GLY A 322 5.87 16.77 -3.38
C GLY A 322 4.83 17.64 -2.71
N SER A 323 3.84 18.07 -3.48
CA SER A 323 2.74 18.90 -2.97
C SER A 323 1.87 18.13 -1.97
N LYS A 324 1.19 18.84 -1.07
CA LYS A 324 0.27 18.23 -0.10
C LYS A 324 -0.76 17.29 -0.75
N THR A 325 -1.32 17.69 -1.90
CA THR A 325 -2.25 16.84 -2.67
C THR A 325 -1.55 15.59 -3.20
N SER A 326 -0.31 15.71 -3.69
CA SER A 326 0.51 14.57 -4.12
C SER A 326 0.78 13.61 -2.96
N GLN A 327 1.13 14.14 -1.77
CA GLN A 327 1.38 13.34 -0.57
C GLN A 327 0.14 12.52 -0.14
N TYR A 328 -1.06 13.11 -0.11
CA TYR A 328 -2.30 12.38 0.17
C TYR A 328 -2.57 11.27 -0.84
N LYS A 329 -2.33 11.55 -2.13
CA LYS A 329 -2.51 10.57 -3.19
C LYS A 329 -1.51 9.40 -3.07
N GLN A 330 -0.28 9.68 -2.67
CA GLN A 330 0.72 8.66 -2.37
C GLN A 330 0.27 7.75 -1.24
N VAL A 331 -0.18 8.32 -0.11
CA VAL A 331 -0.72 7.55 1.02
C VAL A 331 -1.92 6.70 0.61
N GLY A 332 -2.89 7.27 -0.11
CA GLY A 332 -4.11 6.57 -0.50
C GLY A 332 -3.87 5.39 -1.47
N ASN A 333 -2.88 5.52 -2.37
CA ASN A 333 -2.52 4.45 -3.30
C ASN A 333 -1.72 3.32 -2.66
N ALA A 334 -0.97 3.60 -1.61
CA ALA A 334 -0.01 2.67 -1.05
C ALA A 334 -0.63 1.39 -0.47
N VAL A 335 0.15 0.32 -0.51
CA VAL A 335 -0.09 -0.88 0.32
C VAL A 335 0.41 -0.58 1.74
N PRO A 336 -0.37 -0.91 2.80
CA PRO A 336 0.05 -0.67 4.17
C PRO A 336 1.33 -1.44 4.54
N PRO A 337 2.38 -0.78 5.06
CA PRO A 337 3.65 -1.41 5.41
C PRO A 337 3.55 -2.61 6.34
N LEU A 338 2.68 -2.60 7.36
CA LEU A 338 2.54 -3.75 8.28
C LEU A 338 1.92 -4.98 7.58
N MET A 339 0.92 -4.78 6.70
CA MET A 339 0.37 -5.87 5.89
C MET A 339 1.41 -6.39 4.88
N ALA A 340 2.17 -5.48 4.26
CA ALA A 340 3.25 -5.84 3.35
C ALA A 340 4.37 -6.61 4.08
N LYS A 341 4.72 -6.22 5.32
CA LYS A 341 5.68 -6.95 6.13
C LYS A 341 5.24 -8.39 6.39
N ALA A 342 3.99 -8.60 6.81
CA ALA A 342 3.46 -9.95 7.04
C ALA A 342 3.55 -10.83 5.77
N LEU A 343 3.22 -10.25 4.60
CA LEU A 343 3.36 -10.94 3.32
C LEU A 343 4.85 -11.25 2.99
N GLY A 344 5.74 -10.29 3.24
CA GLY A 344 7.19 -10.47 3.06
C GLY A 344 7.77 -11.56 3.97
N ASP A 345 7.30 -11.65 5.21
CA ASP A 345 7.71 -12.71 6.15
C ASP A 345 7.31 -14.11 5.60
N SER A 346 6.09 -14.26 5.08
CA SER A 346 5.64 -15.51 4.42
C SER A 346 6.46 -15.84 3.17
N ILE A 347 6.81 -14.85 2.36
CA ILE A 347 7.65 -15.03 1.18
C ILE A 347 9.06 -15.53 1.59
N ARG A 348 9.66 -14.92 2.60
CA ARG A 348 10.97 -15.34 3.10
C ARG A 348 10.94 -16.76 3.66
N GLN A 349 9.92 -17.10 4.43
CA GLN A 349 9.75 -18.46 4.93
C GLN A 349 9.65 -19.45 3.77
N TYR A 350 8.83 -19.14 2.76
CA TYR A 350 8.68 -19.97 1.57
C TYR A 350 10.02 -20.22 0.87
N LEU A 351 10.82 -19.18 0.63
CA LEU A 351 12.14 -19.28 -0.03
C LEU A 351 13.14 -20.09 0.80
N ASN A 352 13.18 -19.89 2.12
CA ASN A 352 14.08 -20.62 3.02
C ASN A 352 13.77 -22.12 3.05
N ASP A 353 12.47 -22.47 3.08
CA ASP A 353 12.03 -23.88 3.08
C ASP A 353 12.35 -24.58 1.75
N GLU A 354 12.28 -23.88 0.61
CA GLU A 354 12.72 -24.41 -0.68
C GLU A 354 14.22 -24.73 -0.68
N GLU A 355 15.04 -23.80 -0.16
CA GLU A 355 16.50 -24.00 -0.09
C GLU A 355 16.88 -25.15 0.86
N GLY A 356 16.14 -25.31 1.97
CA GLY A 356 16.32 -26.45 2.88
C GLY A 356 16.01 -27.78 2.21
N ASN A 357 14.93 -27.86 1.44
CA ASN A 357 14.53 -29.06 0.72
C ASN A 357 15.54 -29.44 -0.39
N MET A 358 16.08 -28.46 -1.13
CA MET A 358 17.10 -28.71 -2.15
C MET A 358 18.40 -29.28 -1.53
N LYS A 359 18.81 -28.79 -0.36
CA LYS A 359 20.01 -29.28 0.34
C LYS A 359 19.85 -30.70 0.89
N ASN A 360 18.62 -31.11 1.22
CA ASN A 360 18.33 -32.46 1.72
C ASN A 360 18.09 -33.47 0.58
N ALA A 361 17.94 -33.03 -0.66
CA ALA A 361 17.74 -33.88 -1.85
C ALA A 361 19.03 -34.18 -2.61
N VAL A 362 20.15 -33.62 -2.19
CA VAL A 362 21.53 -33.90 -2.69
C VAL A 362 22.29 -34.71 -1.66
#